data_30a9dc694899b87609312539aacc6429
#
_entry.id   30a9dc694899b87609312539aacc6429
#
_cell.length_a   1.000
_cell.length_b   1.000
_cell.length_c   1.000
_cell.angle_alpha   90.00
_cell.angle_beta   90.00
_cell.angle_gamma   90.00
#
_symmetry.space_group_name_H-M   'P 1'
#
loop_
_entity.id
_entity.type
_entity.pdbx_description
1 polymer ?
#
loop_
_entity_poly.entity_id
_entity_poly.type
_entity_poly.pdbx_seq_one_letter_code
_entity_poly.pdbx_strand_id
1 'polypeptide(L)'
;MKIDALDIYWVKLPLAFNFRTSYGDQLYTETMLVRMESAGQYAWGESCPPYVPSYSAEHTTGTFHTLRALMAPRIIGQEIASAQDLLDRLAFIKGNQFARAALEITWWVLDAKRRGLPLHRALGGSRDRVAVGADFGVQDSLDMLMEKIQGAVDAGFPRIKLKFRPGWDLSMVEAVRSTFPDFTFHIDCNAAYTPADTELFRKLDRYRLAMIEQPLADDVMSLINHADLQKRIETPVCLDESALSLAHVQAAIRLGSCKVVNIKMARVGGLTASRDIQALCAEHGIPCWIGGMLESAIGGAICAELATLPNFTYPGDIFPSSYFYKNDIGKPEIVLSGRGEVATSRVPGIAQEPDADLLKQWTVEHASFRV
;
A
#
# COMPACT_ATOMS: atom_id res chain seq x y z
N MET A 1 -19.90 18.13 -1.53
CA MET A 1 -19.06 19.34 -1.56
C MET A 1 -18.70 19.69 -3.00
N LYS A 2 -18.74 20.97 -3.35
CA LYS A 2 -18.32 21.42 -4.69
C LYS A 2 -16.79 21.42 -4.78
N ILE A 3 -16.23 20.90 -5.86
CA ILE A 3 -14.78 20.91 -6.07
C ILE A 3 -14.39 22.20 -6.80
N ASP A 4 -13.80 23.15 -6.07
CA ASP A 4 -13.47 24.48 -6.58
C ASP A 4 -12.10 24.54 -7.26
N ALA A 5 -11.15 23.73 -6.78
CA ALA A 5 -9.81 23.62 -7.34
C ALA A 5 -9.24 22.22 -7.20
N LEU A 6 -8.41 21.85 -8.18
CA LEU A 6 -7.69 20.58 -8.21
C LEU A 6 -6.31 20.80 -8.80
N ASP A 7 -5.27 20.44 -8.04
CA ASP A 7 -3.88 20.41 -8.50
C ASP A 7 -3.38 18.97 -8.46
N ILE A 8 -2.76 18.52 -9.53
CA ILE A 8 -2.22 17.17 -9.70
C ILE A 8 -0.74 17.30 -9.99
N TYR A 9 0.08 16.72 -9.12
CA TYR A 9 1.53 16.73 -9.24
C TYR A 9 2.04 15.31 -9.48
N TRP A 10 2.79 15.11 -10.53
CA TRP A 10 3.64 13.95 -10.71
C TRP A 10 4.99 14.26 -10.09
N VAL A 11 5.35 13.55 -9.04
CA VAL A 11 6.56 13.82 -8.24
C VAL A 11 7.49 12.61 -8.30
N LYS A 12 8.81 12.86 -8.38
CA LYS A 12 9.86 11.85 -8.35
C LYS A 12 10.67 11.96 -7.07
N LEU A 13 10.52 10.99 -6.17
CA LEU A 13 11.09 10.98 -4.83
C LEU A 13 12.36 10.10 -4.78
N PRO A 14 13.55 10.64 -4.51
CA PRO A 14 14.76 9.83 -4.39
C PRO A 14 14.76 9.00 -3.11
N LEU A 15 15.08 7.71 -3.23
CA LEU A 15 15.24 6.81 -2.08
C LEU A 15 16.60 6.99 -1.41
N ALA A 16 16.68 6.67 -0.14
CA ALA A 16 17.92 6.72 0.64
C ALA A 16 18.93 5.62 0.23
N PHE A 17 18.45 4.53 -0.36
CA PHE A 17 19.24 3.39 -0.81
C PHE A 17 18.55 2.69 -1.99
N ASN A 18 19.30 1.81 -2.67
CA ASN A 18 18.75 1.01 -3.75
C ASN A 18 17.84 -0.10 -3.18
N PHE A 19 16.54 -0.03 -3.44
CA PHE A 19 15.57 -1.02 -3.00
C PHE A 19 15.45 -2.13 -4.04
N ARG A 20 15.85 -3.36 -3.68
CA ARG A 20 15.92 -4.52 -4.56
C ARG A 20 14.76 -5.48 -4.34
N THR A 21 13.98 -5.71 -5.39
CA THR A 21 12.83 -6.64 -5.41
C THR A 21 13.01 -7.70 -6.49
N SER A 22 11.99 -8.52 -6.74
CA SER A 22 11.95 -9.42 -7.90
C SER A 22 11.77 -8.67 -9.22
N TYR A 23 11.21 -7.45 -9.19
CA TYR A 23 11.04 -6.59 -10.38
C TYR A 23 12.28 -5.82 -10.79
N GLY A 24 13.34 -5.82 -9.97
CA GLY A 24 14.59 -5.11 -10.22
C GLY A 24 14.96 -4.12 -9.12
N ASP A 25 15.85 -3.21 -9.47
CA ASP A 25 16.46 -2.22 -8.60
C ASP A 25 15.73 -0.88 -8.71
N GLN A 26 15.44 -0.24 -7.57
CA GLN A 26 14.71 1.01 -7.51
C GLN A 26 15.48 2.05 -6.67
N LEU A 27 15.90 3.14 -7.33
CA LEU A 27 16.63 4.27 -6.71
C LEU A 27 15.72 5.45 -6.36
N TYR A 28 14.50 5.46 -6.88
CA TYR A 28 13.49 6.49 -6.64
C TYR A 28 12.10 5.85 -6.75
N THR A 29 11.12 6.48 -6.14
CA THR A 29 9.72 6.21 -6.41
C THR A 29 9.08 7.39 -7.13
N GLU A 30 7.99 7.14 -7.82
CA GLU A 30 7.19 8.20 -8.43
C GLU A 30 5.78 8.15 -7.83
N THR A 31 5.20 9.32 -7.60
CA THR A 31 3.89 9.40 -6.96
C THR A 31 3.04 10.51 -7.55
N MET A 32 1.72 10.35 -7.45
CA MET A 32 0.74 11.39 -7.68
C MET A 32 0.36 12.03 -6.35
N LEU A 33 0.73 13.29 -6.16
CA LEU A 33 0.17 14.11 -5.09
C LEU A 33 -0.99 14.93 -5.67
N VAL A 34 -2.13 14.87 -5.01
CA VAL A 34 -3.32 15.62 -5.42
C VAL A 34 -3.71 16.57 -4.30
N ARG A 35 -3.89 17.85 -4.65
CA ARG A 35 -4.51 18.85 -3.78
C ARG A 35 -5.91 19.15 -4.29
N MET A 36 -6.90 18.97 -3.45
CA MET A 36 -8.30 19.26 -3.75
C MET A 36 -8.83 20.34 -2.82
N GLU A 37 -9.59 21.29 -3.37
CA GLU A 37 -10.12 22.41 -2.61
C GLU A 37 -11.64 22.53 -2.78
N SER A 38 -12.32 22.89 -1.69
CA SER A 38 -13.75 23.16 -1.62
C SER A 38 -14.03 24.22 -0.56
N ALA A 39 -14.71 25.30 -0.94
CA ALA A 39 -15.12 26.41 -0.05
C ALA A 39 -13.96 26.93 0.83
N GLY A 40 -12.78 27.14 0.22
CA GLY A 40 -11.58 27.67 0.89
C GLY A 40 -10.84 26.69 1.80
N GLN A 41 -11.32 25.46 1.94
CA GLN A 41 -10.57 24.37 2.60
C GLN A 41 -9.94 23.45 1.56
N TYR A 42 -8.76 22.95 1.85
CA TYR A 42 -8.07 22.01 0.96
C TYR A 42 -7.51 20.82 1.75
N ALA A 43 -7.23 19.74 1.01
CA ALA A 43 -6.52 18.58 1.52
C ALA A 43 -5.59 18.02 0.46
N TRP A 44 -4.63 17.22 0.92
CA TRP A 44 -3.71 16.47 0.09
C TRP A 44 -4.01 14.98 0.18
N GLY A 45 -3.83 14.28 -0.94
CA GLY A 45 -3.84 12.83 -1.03
C GLY A 45 -2.71 12.33 -1.89
N GLU A 46 -2.41 11.05 -1.79
CA GLU A 46 -1.30 10.41 -2.50
C GLU A 46 -1.73 9.08 -3.11
N SER A 47 -1.21 8.80 -4.31
CA SER A 47 -1.30 7.51 -4.97
C SER A 47 0.02 7.20 -5.65
N CYS A 48 0.64 6.04 -5.34
CA CYS A 48 1.95 5.64 -5.84
C CYS A 48 1.83 4.55 -6.91
N PRO A 49 1.53 4.90 -8.19
CA PRO A 49 1.64 3.95 -9.29
C PRO A 49 3.12 3.59 -9.53
N PRO A 50 3.44 2.39 -10.01
CA PRO A 50 4.79 2.07 -10.41
C PRO A 50 5.25 2.96 -11.57
N TYR A 51 6.54 3.29 -11.64
CA TYR A 51 7.07 4.14 -12.71
C TYR A 51 7.12 3.42 -14.07
N VAL A 52 7.23 2.08 -14.06
CA VAL A 52 7.07 1.19 -15.22
C VAL A 52 6.05 0.10 -14.90
N PRO A 53 5.34 -0.46 -15.89
CA PRO A 53 4.28 -1.46 -15.66
C PRO A 53 4.87 -2.84 -15.36
N SER A 54 5.65 -2.97 -14.27
CA SER A 54 6.24 -4.21 -13.81
C SER A 54 5.48 -4.86 -12.65
N TYR A 55 4.90 -4.03 -11.77
CA TYR A 55 4.07 -4.48 -10.65
C TYR A 55 2.57 -4.51 -11.01
N SER A 56 2.15 -3.64 -11.90
CA SER A 56 0.76 -3.44 -12.32
C SER A 56 0.75 -2.98 -13.77
N ALA A 57 -0.36 -3.20 -14.48
CA ALA A 57 -0.55 -2.67 -15.83
C ALA A 57 -0.61 -1.14 -15.87
N GLU A 58 -0.96 -0.50 -14.75
CA GLU A 58 -0.92 0.95 -14.61
C GLU A 58 0.48 1.42 -14.25
N HIS A 59 0.84 2.61 -14.71
CA HIS A 59 2.13 3.24 -14.45
C HIS A 59 1.99 4.77 -14.39
N THR A 60 2.98 5.44 -13.83
CA THR A 60 2.95 6.87 -13.50
C THR A 60 2.49 7.76 -14.65
N THR A 61 3.10 7.63 -15.85
CA THR A 61 2.75 8.45 -17.03
C THR A 61 1.28 8.27 -17.41
N GLY A 62 0.81 7.01 -17.48
CA GLY A 62 -0.58 6.68 -17.78
C GLY A 62 -1.54 7.22 -16.75
N THR A 63 -1.20 7.08 -15.46
CA THR A 63 -1.97 7.59 -14.33
C THR A 63 -2.11 9.11 -14.38
N PHE A 64 -1.00 9.85 -14.57
CA PHE A 64 -1.04 11.31 -14.69
C PHE A 64 -1.89 11.77 -15.88
N HIS A 65 -1.72 11.14 -17.04
CA HIS A 65 -2.52 11.47 -18.22
C HIS A 65 -4.02 11.22 -18.01
N THR A 66 -4.37 10.07 -17.40
CA THR A 66 -5.76 9.70 -17.10
C THR A 66 -6.38 10.70 -16.11
N LEU A 67 -5.66 11.08 -15.08
CA LEU A 67 -6.11 12.10 -14.12
C LEU A 67 -6.36 13.44 -14.82
N ARG A 68 -5.36 13.93 -15.53
CA ARG A 68 -5.39 15.25 -16.17
C ARG A 68 -6.44 15.36 -17.28
N ALA A 69 -6.45 14.41 -18.20
CA ALA A 69 -7.24 14.52 -19.44
C ALA A 69 -8.67 13.98 -19.31
N LEU A 70 -8.88 12.98 -18.44
CA LEU A 70 -10.13 12.25 -18.40
C LEU A 70 -10.92 12.42 -17.09
N MET A 71 -10.25 12.39 -15.93
CA MET A 71 -10.94 12.39 -14.64
C MET A 71 -11.18 13.80 -14.08
N ALA A 72 -10.14 14.63 -14.00
CA ALA A 72 -10.25 15.99 -13.43
C ALA A 72 -11.33 16.84 -14.11
N PRO A 73 -11.47 16.86 -15.46
CA PRO A 73 -12.53 17.63 -16.12
C PRO A 73 -13.96 17.20 -15.78
N ARG A 74 -14.13 15.98 -15.23
CA ARG A 74 -15.45 15.44 -14.83
C ARG A 74 -15.87 15.81 -13.42
N ILE A 75 -14.93 16.24 -12.58
CA ILE A 75 -15.21 16.53 -11.19
C ILE A 75 -15.04 18.00 -10.82
N ILE A 76 -14.20 18.75 -11.54
CA ILE A 76 -14.03 20.19 -11.29
C ILE A 76 -15.34 20.93 -11.46
N GLY A 77 -15.67 21.81 -10.54
CA GLY A 77 -16.92 22.57 -10.51
C GLY A 77 -18.17 21.76 -10.15
N GLN A 78 -18.05 20.44 -9.98
CA GLN A 78 -19.19 19.58 -9.66
C GLN A 78 -19.42 19.49 -8.15
N GLU A 79 -20.69 19.43 -7.76
CA GLU A 79 -21.10 19.05 -6.41
C GLU A 79 -20.96 17.54 -6.25
N ILE A 80 -20.07 17.07 -5.36
CA ILE A 80 -19.83 15.66 -5.05
C ILE A 80 -20.39 15.38 -3.66
N ALA A 81 -21.46 14.59 -3.62
CA ALA A 81 -22.21 14.34 -2.38
C ALA A 81 -21.49 13.33 -1.45
N SER A 82 -20.79 12.35 -2.02
CA SER A 82 -20.12 11.28 -1.28
C SER A 82 -18.96 10.71 -2.09
N ALA A 83 -18.11 9.88 -1.45
CA ALA A 83 -17.07 9.12 -2.15
C ALA A 83 -17.67 8.22 -3.24
N GLN A 84 -18.84 7.62 -2.99
CA GLN A 84 -19.54 6.81 -3.98
C GLN A 84 -20.00 7.65 -5.18
N ASP A 85 -20.55 8.86 -4.97
CA ASP A 85 -20.89 9.78 -6.06
C ASP A 85 -19.66 10.12 -6.92
N LEU A 86 -18.49 10.34 -6.29
CA LEU A 86 -17.23 10.53 -7.02
C LEU A 86 -16.89 9.29 -7.87
N LEU A 87 -16.95 8.11 -7.28
CA LEU A 87 -16.64 6.85 -7.96
C LEU A 87 -17.60 6.59 -9.13
N ASP A 88 -18.90 6.86 -8.96
CA ASP A 88 -19.93 6.70 -10.00
C ASP A 88 -19.67 7.63 -11.20
N ARG A 89 -19.25 8.88 -10.95
CA ARG A 89 -18.86 9.82 -12.01
C ARG A 89 -17.62 9.38 -12.79
N LEU A 90 -16.73 8.62 -12.14
CA LEU A 90 -15.51 8.07 -12.73
C LEU A 90 -15.68 6.65 -13.29
N ALA A 91 -16.86 6.04 -13.17
CA ALA A 91 -17.13 4.64 -13.56
C ALA A 91 -17.03 4.37 -15.07
N PHE A 92 -17.07 5.43 -15.92
CA PHE A 92 -16.88 5.30 -17.37
C PHE A 92 -15.45 4.86 -17.75
N ILE A 93 -14.47 5.03 -16.84
CA ILE A 93 -13.09 4.57 -17.02
C ILE A 93 -12.95 3.18 -16.40
N LYS A 94 -12.56 2.20 -17.22
CA LYS A 94 -12.26 0.85 -16.76
C LYS A 94 -10.83 0.76 -16.27
N GLY A 95 -10.58 -0.04 -15.22
CA GLY A 95 -9.27 -0.13 -14.57
C GLY A 95 -8.84 1.23 -14.03
N ASN A 96 -7.56 1.58 -14.19
CA ASN A 96 -6.99 2.86 -13.75
C ASN A 96 -7.27 3.15 -12.26
N GLN A 97 -7.05 2.14 -11.43
CA GLN A 97 -7.32 2.20 -9.99
C GLN A 97 -6.42 3.20 -9.28
N PHE A 98 -5.15 3.30 -9.67
CA PHE A 98 -4.23 4.29 -9.09
C PHE A 98 -4.67 5.72 -9.39
N ALA A 99 -5.14 5.99 -10.60
CA ALA A 99 -5.68 7.30 -10.95
C ALA A 99 -6.96 7.62 -10.16
N ARG A 100 -7.88 6.65 -10.06
CA ARG A 100 -9.11 6.79 -9.28
C ARG A 100 -8.80 7.02 -7.81
N ALA A 101 -7.88 6.24 -7.26
CA ALA A 101 -7.45 6.33 -5.86
C ALA A 101 -6.89 7.72 -5.53
N ALA A 102 -6.10 8.33 -6.41
CA ALA A 102 -5.54 9.66 -6.17
C ALA A 102 -6.63 10.70 -5.87
N LEU A 103 -7.74 10.68 -6.60
CA LEU A 103 -8.86 11.61 -6.38
C LEU A 103 -9.73 11.22 -5.18
N GLU A 104 -10.01 9.94 -5.04
CA GLU A 104 -10.92 9.42 -4.01
C GLU A 104 -10.31 9.52 -2.62
N ILE A 105 -9.04 9.20 -2.47
CA ILE A 105 -8.29 9.38 -1.21
C ILE A 105 -8.29 10.86 -0.81
N THR A 106 -7.98 11.75 -1.75
CA THR A 106 -7.97 13.20 -1.48
C THR A 106 -9.35 13.71 -1.08
N TRP A 107 -10.40 13.21 -1.73
CA TRP A 107 -11.78 13.53 -1.38
C TRP A 107 -12.10 13.13 0.07
N TRP A 108 -11.72 11.93 0.50
CA TRP A 108 -11.92 11.46 1.88
C TRP A 108 -11.19 12.31 2.91
N VAL A 109 -9.92 12.67 2.63
CA VAL A 109 -9.15 13.54 3.53
C VAL A 109 -9.82 14.91 3.66
N LEU A 110 -10.30 15.48 2.53
CA LEU A 110 -11.00 16.77 2.52
C LEU A 110 -12.35 16.68 3.23
N ASP A 111 -13.14 15.63 3.01
CA ASP A 111 -14.41 15.42 3.69
C ASP A 111 -14.23 15.28 5.21
N ALA A 112 -13.26 14.50 5.64
CA ALA A 112 -12.92 14.37 7.06
C ALA A 112 -12.51 15.71 7.66
N LYS A 113 -11.67 16.48 6.98
CA LYS A 113 -11.23 17.82 7.39
C LYS A 113 -12.43 18.78 7.53
N ARG A 114 -13.34 18.78 6.56
CA ARG A 114 -14.56 19.61 6.56
C ARG A 114 -15.54 19.24 7.68
N ARG A 115 -15.58 17.96 8.04
CA ARG A 115 -16.39 17.45 9.17
C ARG A 115 -15.74 17.65 10.53
N GLY A 116 -14.51 18.19 10.59
CA GLY A 116 -13.76 18.38 11.82
C GLY A 116 -13.28 17.06 12.45
N LEU A 117 -13.15 15.98 11.67
CA LEU A 117 -12.77 14.65 12.14
C LEU A 117 -11.38 14.25 11.61
N PRO A 118 -10.53 13.59 12.42
CA PRO A 118 -9.40 12.84 11.89
C PRO A 118 -9.87 11.81 10.85
N LEU A 119 -9.04 11.49 9.86
CA LEU A 119 -9.44 10.61 8.76
C LEU A 119 -9.87 9.22 9.25
N HIS A 120 -9.15 8.63 10.21
CA HIS A 120 -9.54 7.31 10.74
C HIS A 120 -10.95 7.32 11.34
N ARG A 121 -11.35 8.40 12.04
CA ARG A 121 -12.70 8.51 12.61
C ARG A 121 -13.76 8.63 11.50
N ALA A 122 -13.46 9.36 10.43
CA ALA A 122 -14.34 9.43 9.27
C ALA A 122 -14.52 8.08 8.57
N LEU A 123 -13.46 7.25 8.55
CA LEU A 123 -13.47 5.90 7.99
C LEU A 123 -14.15 4.86 8.90
N GLY A 124 -14.36 5.17 10.19
CA GLY A 124 -14.92 4.25 11.19
C GLY A 124 -13.87 3.54 12.05
N GLY A 125 -12.63 3.94 11.96
CA GLY A 125 -11.53 3.44 12.81
C GLY A 125 -11.56 4.02 14.22
N SER A 126 -10.92 3.33 15.17
CA SER A 126 -10.97 3.71 16.58
C SER A 126 -9.61 3.75 17.28
N ARG A 127 -8.57 3.19 16.67
CA ARG A 127 -7.23 3.12 17.28
C ARG A 127 -6.46 4.42 17.08
N ASP A 128 -5.71 4.84 18.10
CA ASP A 128 -4.85 6.03 18.03
C ASP A 128 -3.41 5.70 17.61
N ARG A 129 -3.11 4.40 17.46
CA ARG A 129 -1.83 3.85 16.99
C ARG A 129 -2.06 2.55 16.24
N VAL A 130 -1.15 2.24 15.34
CA VAL A 130 -1.16 1.00 14.56
C VAL A 130 0.22 0.36 14.60
N ALA A 131 0.26 -0.97 14.71
CA ALA A 131 1.49 -1.74 14.62
C ALA A 131 2.01 -1.75 13.18
N VAL A 132 3.32 -1.61 13.03
CA VAL A 132 4.01 -1.60 11.74
C VAL A 132 5.16 -2.59 11.75
N GLY A 133 5.51 -3.13 10.59
CA GLY A 133 6.62 -4.06 10.41
C GLY A 133 7.81 -3.42 9.70
N ALA A 134 8.91 -4.15 9.64
CA ALA A 134 10.05 -3.82 8.80
C ALA A 134 10.03 -4.70 7.53
N ASP A 135 10.52 -4.15 6.39
CA ASP A 135 10.59 -4.83 5.09
C ASP A 135 12.03 -4.81 4.58
N PHE A 136 12.56 -5.96 4.21
CA PHE A 136 13.92 -6.09 3.70
C PHE A 136 13.93 -6.64 2.27
N GLY A 137 14.44 -5.81 1.35
CA GLY A 137 14.81 -6.23 0.00
C GLY A 137 15.93 -7.26 0.02
N VAL A 138 16.25 -7.82 -1.15
CA VAL A 138 17.39 -8.72 -1.33
C VAL A 138 18.69 -8.01 -0.93
N GLN A 139 19.47 -8.65 -0.06
CA GLN A 139 20.74 -8.13 0.45
C GLN A 139 21.92 -8.78 -0.30
N ASP A 140 23.13 -8.20 -0.16
CA ASP A 140 24.34 -8.74 -0.77
C ASP A 140 24.83 -10.02 -0.06
N SER A 141 24.47 -10.20 1.21
CA SER A 141 24.79 -11.40 2.00
C SER A 141 23.75 -11.69 3.06
N LEU A 142 23.74 -12.93 3.56
CA LEU A 142 22.92 -13.33 4.70
C LEU A 142 23.33 -12.59 5.98
N ASP A 143 24.63 -12.35 6.19
CA ASP A 143 25.12 -11.64 7.38
C ASP A 143 24.55 -10.21 7.43
N MET A 144 24.56 -9.48 6.30
CA MET A 144 23.93 -8.16 6.21
C MET A 144 22.43 -8.23 6.50
N LEU A 145 21.74 -9.28 6.03
CA LEU A 145 20.33 -9.47 6.35
C LEU A 145 20.12 -9.68 7.84
N MET A 146 20.91 -10.56 8.48
CA MET A 146 20.81 -10.83 9.92
C MET A 146 21.04 -9.58 10.76
N GLU A 147 22.05 -8.76 10.42
CA GLU A 147 22.32 -7.49 11.08
C GLU A 147 21.12 -6.53 11.00
N LYS A 148 20.55 -6.40 9.81
CA LYS A 148 19.34 -5.54 9.60
C LYS A 148 18.13 -6.05 10.36
N ILE A 149 17.91 -7.37 10.36
CA ILE A 149 16.81 -7.99 11.13
C ILE A 149 17.01 -7.72 12.63
N GLN A 150 18.25 -7.89 13.14
CA GLN A 150 18.54 -7.61 14.54
C GLN A 150 18.25 -6.15 14.88
N GLY A 151 18.64 -5.21 14.02
CA GLY A 151 18.30 -3.79 14.19
C GLY A 151 16.79 -3.53 14.26
N ALA A 152 16.00 -4.23 13.45
CA ALA A 152 14.54 -4.11 13.50
C ALA A 152 13.94 -4.73 14.79
N VAL A 153 14.47 -5.86 15.24
CA VAL A 153 14.09 -6.48 16.53
C VAL A 153 14.37 -5.52 17.68
N ASP A 154 15.55 -4.92 17.70
CA ASP A 154 15.98 -3.97 18.75
C ASP A 154 15.13 -2.69 18.73
N ALA A 155 14.74 -2.20 17.55
CA ALA A 155 13.80 -1.10 17.38
C ALA A 155 12.35 -1.46 17.79
N GLY A 156 12.07 -2.76 17.99
CA GLY A 156 10.79 -3.25 18.50
C GLY A 156 9.73 -3.48 17.43
N PHE A 157 10.12 -3.63 16.16
CA PHE A 157 9.18 -4.07 15.14
C PHE A 157 8.64 -5.47 15.48
N PRO A 158 7.31 -5.67 15.46
CA PRO A 158 6.70 -6.95 15.85
C PRO A 158 6.79 -8.02 14.76
N ARG A 159 7.12 -7.64 13.52
CA ARG A 159 7.29 -8.57 12.39
C ARG A 159 8.26 -8.01 11.36
N ILE A 160 8.80 -8.91 10.53
CA ILE A 160 9.57 -8.57 9.34
C ILE A 160 8.99 -9.22 8.10
N LYS A 161 9.19 -8.57 6.96
CA LYS A 161 8.90 -9.05 5.61
C LYS A 161 10.20 -9.21 4.85
N LEU A 162 10.36 -10.33 4.14
CA LEU A 162 11.58 -10.70 3.42
C LEU A 162 11.25 -10.93 1.95
N LYS A 163 11.93 -10.24 1.04
CA LYS A 163 11.80 -10.54 -0.38
C LYS A 163 12.37 -11.94 -0.67
N PHE A 164 11.58 -12.71 -1.43
CA PHE A 164 11.84 -14.12 -1.73
C PHE A 164 11.80 -14.33 -3.24
N ARG A 165 12.91 -14.77 -3.81
CA ARG A 165 13.04 -15.01 -5.25
C ARG A 165 14.02 -16.14 -5.53
N PRO A 166 14.01 -16.74 -6.74
CA PRO A 166 14.99 -17.76 -7.10
C PRO A 166 16.43 -17.32 -6.81
N GLY A 167 17.17 -18.17 -6.09
CA GLY A 167 18.54 -17.89 -5.62
C GLY A 167 18.64 -17.05 -4.32
N TRP A 168 17.53 -16.53 -3.82
CA TRP A 168 17.40 -15.89 -2.51
C TRP A 168 16.12 -16.40 -1.85
N ASP A 169 16.12 -17.69 -1.52
CA ASP A 169 14.91 -18.45 -1.20
C ASP A 169 15.08 -19.33 0.05
N LEU A 170 14.96 -20.65 -0.08
CA LEU A 170 14.88 -21.58 1.06
C LEU A 170 16.05 -21.44 2.04
N SER A 171 17.28 -21.26 1.56
CA SER A 171 18.47 -21.11 2.40
C SER A 171 18.41 -19.82 3.24
N MET A 172 17.86 -18.74 2.68
CA MET A 172 17.64 -17.49 3.40
C MET A 172 16.61 -17.70 4.52
N VAL A 173 15.48 -18.33 4.24
CA VAL A 173 14.43 -18.61 5.23
C VAL A 173 14.96 -19.51 6.36
N GLU A 174 15.74 -20.53 6.02
CA GLU A 174 16.39 -21.42 6.99
C GLU A 174 17.35 -20.67 7.91
N ALA A 175 18.20 -19.81 7.35
CA ALA A 175 19.13 -18.99 8.12
C ALA A 175 18.40 -18.01 9.06
N VAL A 176 17.38 -17.33 8.57
CA VAL A 176 16.57 -16.41 9.39
C VAL A 176 15.85 -17.15 10.51
N ARG A 177 15.18 -18.27 10.22
CA ARG A 177 14.47 -19.04 11.25
C ARG A 177 15.40 -19.64 12.30
N SER A 178 16.61 -20.06 11.88
CA SER A 178 17.62 -20.58 12.82
C SER A 178 18.16 -19.52 13.76
N THR A 179 18.32 -18.28 13.26
CA THR A 179 18.81 -17.15 14.07
C THR A 179 17.72 -16.53 14.94
N PHE A 180 16.48 -16.49 14.44
CA PHE A 180 15.32 -15.88 15.10
C PHE A 180 14.16 -16.89 15.21
N PRO A 181 14.26 -17.91 16.08
CA PRO A 181 13.38 -19.09 16.09
C PRO A 181 11.91 -18.77 16.36
N ASP A 182 11.62 -17.74 17.13
CA ASP A 182 10.25 -17.39 17.56
C ASP A 182 9.75 -16.05 16.97
N PHE A 183 10.58 -15.39 16.16
CA PHE A 183 10.21 -14.10 15.61
C PHE A 183 9.21 -14.24 14.45
N THR A 184 8.22 -13.36 14.41
CA THR A 184 7.21 -13.36 13.34
C THR A 184 7.78 -12.80 12.06
N PHE A 185 7.79 -13.61 11.00
CA PHE A 185 8.13 -13.11 9.66
C PHE A 185 7.34 -13.82 8.55
N HIS A 186 7.26 -13.17 7.42
CA HIS A 186 6.71 -13.70 6.19
C HIS A 186 7.62 -13.41 5.01
N ILE A 187 7.35 -14.07 3.90
CA ILE A 187 8.07 -13.87 2.64
C ILE A 187 7.14 -13.26 1.61
N ASP A 188 7.72 -12.43 0.74
CA ASP A 188 7.05 -11.82 -0.39
C ASP A 188 7.75 -12.22 -1.69
N CYS A 189 7.05 -12.97 -2.50
CA CYS A 189 7.55 -13.54 -3.75
C CYS A 189 7.40 -12.58 -4.93
N ASN A 190 6.56 -11.55 -4.83
CA ASN A 190 6.23 -10.64 -5.93
C ASN A 190 6.01 -11.38 -7.25
N ALA A 191 5.16 -12.41 -7.23
CA ALA A 191 4.78 -13.22 -8.40
C ALA A 191 5.94 -13.95 -9.12
N ALA A 192 7.06 -14.20 -8.45
CA ALA A 192 8.28 -14.71 -9.10
C ALA A 192 8.26 -16.21 -9.40
N TYR A 193 7.25 -16.96 -8.96
CA TYR A 193 7.18 -18.41 -9.08
C TYR A 193 5.99 -18.88 -9.92
N THR A 194 5.99 -20.17 -10.21
CA THR A 194 4.97 -20.86 -11.02
C THR A 194 4.32 -22.01 -10.25
N PRO A 195 3.21 -22.57 -10.71
CA PRO A 195 2.62 -23.78 -10.10
C PRO A 195 3.58 -24.98 -10.03
N ALA A 196 4.61 -25.04 -10.89
CA ALA A 196 5.64 -26.11 -10.84
C ALA A 196 6.49 -26.04 -9.57
N ASP A 197 6.55 -24.88 -8.91
CA ASP A 197 7.34 -24.64 -7.69
C ASP A 197 6.61 -25.05 -6.39
N THR A 198 5.45 -25.72 -6.48
CA THR A 198 4.62 -26.12 -5.32
C THR A 198 5.45 -26.89 -4.27
N GLU A 199 6.38 -27.76 -4.68
CA GLU A 199 7.21 -28.52 -3.73
C GLU A 199 8.20 -27.64 -2.95
N LEU A 200 8.63 -26.51 -3.51
CA LEU A 200 9.39 -25.50 -2.76
C LEU A 200 8.54 -24.91 -1.63
N PHE A 201 7.30 -24.51 -1.94
CA PHE A 201 6.38 -23.94 -0.95
C PHE A 201 6.00 -24.95 0.13
N ARG A 202 5.82 -26.23 -0.18
CA ARG A 202 5.62 -27.28 0.83
C ARG A 202 6.79 -27.43 1.79
N LYS A 203 8.02 -27.25 1.33
CA LYS A 203 9.21 -27.26 2.21
C LYS A 203 9.24 -26.07 3.17
N LEU A 204 8.54 -24.98 2.85
CA LEU A 204 8.46 -23.77 3.70
C LEU A 204 7.56 -23.98 4.91
N ASP A 205 6.58 -24.90 4.88
CA ASP A 205 5.64 -25.13 5.97
C ASP A 205 6.34 -25.40 7.32
N ARG A 206 7.49 -26.10 7.31
CA ARG A 206 8.28 -26.41 8.51
C ARG A 206 8.87 -25.16 9.21
N TYR A 207 8.97 -24.01 8.49
CA TYR A 207 9.55 -22.79 9.05
C TYR A 207 8.53 -21.88 9.72
N ARG A 208 7.25 -22.26 9.78
CA ARG A 208 6.20 -21.51 10.48
C ARG A 208 6.15 -20.03 10.08
N LEU A 209 6.16 -19.77 8.77
CA LEU A 209 5.98 -18.43 8.24
C LEU A 209 4.57 -17.93 8.58
N ALA A 210 4.41 -16.64 8.84
CA ALA A 210 3.09 -16.06 9.05
C ALA A 210 2.23 -16.14 7.78
N MET A 211 2.85 -15.98 6.61
CA MET A 211 2.23 -16.13 5.29
C MET A 211 3.28 -16.21 4.19
N ILE A 212 2.84 -16.59 3.00
CA ILE A 212 3.57 -16.45 1.73
C ILE A 212 2.79 -15.45 0.89
N GLU A 213 3.37 -14.27 0.66
CA GLU A 213 2.74 -13.19 -0.09
C GLU A 213 3.03 -13.35 -1.58
N GLN A 214 1.96 -13.28 -2.39
CA GLN A 214 1.92 -13.36 -3.85
C GLN A 214 2.95 -14.33 -4.45
N PRO A 215 2.83 -15.64 -4.17
CA PRO A 215 3.80 -16.62 -4.67
C PRO A 215 3.80 -16.75 -6.19
N LEU A 216 2.63 -16.70 -6.83
CA LEU A 216 2.46 -16.99 -8.25
C LEU A 216 2.06 -15.73 -9.04
N ALA A 217 2.16 -15.83 -10.37
CA ALA A 217 1.80 -14.74 -11.28
C ALA A 217 0.37 -14.22 -11.05
N ASP A 218 0.17 -12.93 -11.36
CA ASP A 218 -1.11 -12.21 -11.28
C ASP A 218 -1.90 -12.21 -12.60
N ASP A 219 -1.65 -13.20 -13.45
CA ASP A 219 -2.32 -13.41 -14.72
C ASP A 219 -3.80 -13.87 -14.59
N VAL A 220 -4.45 -14.17 -15.71
CA VAL A 220 -5.85 -14.61 -15.75
C VAL A 220 -6.11 -15.90 -14.94
N MET A 221 -5.12 -16.73 -14.74
CA MET A 221 -5.21 -17.98 -13.96
C MET A 221 -4.87 -17.78 -12.48
N SER A 222 -4.45 -16.59 -12.09
CA SER A 222 -3.91 -16.29 -10.77
C SER A 222 -4.74 -16.87 -9.63
N LEU A 223 -6.02 -16.53 -9.55
CA LEU A 223 -6.87 -16.96 -8.42
C LEU A 223 -7.04 -18.48 -8.36
N ILE A 224 -7.10 -19.15 -9.51
CA ILE A 224 -7.19 -20.62 -9.61
C ILE A 224 -5.89 -21.25 -9.15
N ASN A 225 -4.75 -20.77 -9.67
CA ASN A 225 -3.43 -21.30 -9.32
C ASN A 225 -3.11 -21.12 -7.83
N HIS A 226 -3.46 -19.96 -7.24
CA HIS A 226 -3.29 -19.73 -5.81
C HIS A 226 -4.22 -20.62 -4.97
N ALA A 227 -5.47 -20.88 -5.42
CA ALA A 227 -6.37 -21.80 -4.74
C ALA A 227 -5.83 -23.23 -4.74
N ASP A 228 -5.25 -23.68 -5.86
CA ASP A 228 -4.66 -25.00 -5.96
C ASP A 228 -3.35 -25.12 -5.15
N LEU A 229 -2.55 -24.06 -5.06
CA LEU A 229 -1.41 -24.00 -4.16
C LEU A 229 -1.85 -24.07 -2.70
N GLN A 230 -2.81 -23.24 -2.27
CA GLN A 230 -3.28 -23.19 -0.88
C GLN A 230 -3.84 -24.52 -0.37
N LYS A 231 -4.43 -25.34 -1.25
CA LYS A 231 -4.86 -26.72 -0.90
C LYS A 231 -3.73 -27.68 -0.60
N ARG A 232 -2.51 -27.37 -1.04
CA ARG A 232 -1.32 -28.25 -0.98
C ARG A 232 -0.30 -27.83 0.06
N ILE A 233 -0.45 -26.64 0.67
CA ILE A 233 0.45 -26.10 1.69
C ILE A 233 -0.34 -25.71 2.93
N GLU A 234 0.32 -25.74 4.11
CA GLU A 234 -0.26 -25.32 5.38
C GLU A 234 -0.12 -23.82 5.59
N THR A 235 1.01 -23.26 5.18
CA THR A 235 1.30 -21.82 5.30
C THR A 235 0.26 -20.99 4.57
N PRO A 236 -0.33 -19.96 5.20
CA PRO A 236 -1.31 -19.11 4.55
C PRO A 236 -0.76 -18.41 3.30
N VAL A 237 -1.46 -18.50 2.18
CA VAL A 237 -1.23 -17.65 1.01
C VAL A 237 -1.86 -16.29 1.27
N CYS A 238 -1.09 -15.22 1.02
CA CYS A 238 -1.56 -13.84 1.02
C CYS A 238 -1.58 -13.31 -0.42
N LEU A 239 -2.68 -12.71 -0.85
CA LEU A 239 -2.74 -12.04 -2.15
C LEU A 239 -2.37 -10.56 -2.01
N ASP A 240 -1.48 -10.09 -2.90
CA ASP A 240 -1.08 -8.71 -3.13
C ASP A 240 -1.50 -8.28 -4.55
N GLU A 241 -0.67 -8.51 -5.55
CA GLU A 241 -0.89 -8.09 -6.94
C GLU A 241 -2.20 -8.60 -7.52
N SER A 242 -2.68 -9.76 -7.08
CA SER A 242 -3.95 -10.35 -7.53
C SER A 242 -5.20 -9.76 -6.83
N ALA A 243 -5.04 -8.95 -5.78
CA ALA A 243 -6.15 -8.32 -5.06
C ALA A 243 -6.47 -6.92 -5.61
N LEU A 244 -6.89 -6.86 -6.88
CA LEU A 244 -7.05 -5.60 -7.63
C LEU A 244 -8.33 -4.81 -7.31
N SER A 245 -9.35 -5.44 -6.73
CA SER A 245 -10.63 -4.81 -6.41
C SER A 245 -11.47 -5.69 -5.48
N LEU A 246 -12.57 -5.13 -4.97
CA LEU A 246 -13.55 -5.89 -4.18
C LEU A 246 -14.02 -7.17 -4.91
N ALA A 247 -14.28 -7.09 -6.23
CA ALA A 247 -14.71 -8.25 -7.01
C ALA A 247 -13.62 -9.34 -7.11
N HIS A 248 -12.35 -8.96 -7.25
CA HIS A 248 -11.24 -9.92 -7.24
C HIS A 248 -11.11 -10.62 -5.90
N VAL A 249 -11.20 -9.89 -4.79
CA VAL A 249 -11.15 -10.48 -3.44
C VAL A 249 -12.36 -11.38 -3.18
N GLN A 250 -13.55 -10.98 -3.62
CA GLN A 250 -14.73 -11.82 -3.53
C GLN A 250 -14.57 -13.15 -4.30
N ALA A 251 -13.99 -13.10 -5.49
CA ALA A 251 -13.69 -14.31 -6.27
C ALA A 251 -12.61 -15.16 -5.58
N ALA A 252 -11.56 -14.55 -5.05
CA ALA A 252 -10.50 -15.23 -4.31
C ALA A 252 -11.05 -15.98 -3.09
N ILE A 253 -11.93 -15.35 -2.32
CA ILE A 253 -12.58 -15.96 -1.16
C ILE A 253 -13.41 -17.19 -1.61
N ARG A 254 -14.22 -17.04 -2.66
CA ARG A 254 -15.06 -18.15 -3.17
C ARG A 254 -14.24 -19.33 -3.67
N LEU A 255 -13.08 -19.10 -4.25
CA LEU A 255 -12.18 -20.14 -4.77
C LEU A 255 -11.28 -20.72 -3.66
N GLY A 256 -11.14 -20.05 -2.53
CA GLY A 256 -10.17 -20.42 -1.49
C GLY A 256 -8.73 -20.11 -1.88
N SER A 257 -8.52 -19.05 -2.65
CA SER A 257 -7.21 -18.69 -3.20
C SER A 257 -6.24 -18.14 -2.15
N CYS A 258 -6.73 -17.66 -1.02
CA CYS A 258 -5.91 -17.08 0.04
C CYS A 258 -6.55 -17.24 1.42
N LYS A 259 -5.71 -17.07 2.45
CA LYS A 259 -6.11 -16.97 3.85
C LYS A 259 -5.78 -15.62 4.47
N VAL A 260 -5.12 -14.74 3.72
CA VAL A 260 -4.75 -13.37 4.12
C VAL A 260 -4.87 -12.46 2.89
N VAL A 261 -5.24 -11.20 3.08
CA VAL A 261 -5.26 -10.20 2.00
C VAL A 261 -4.42 -8.99 2.37
N ASN A 262 -3.46 -8.67 1.52
CA ASN A 262 -2.74 -7.40 1.53
C ASN A 262 -3.59 -6.35 0.82
N ILE A 263 -3.93 -5.25 1.51
CA ILE A 263 -4.68 -4.14 0.94
C ILE A 263 -3.72 -2.96 0.75
N LYS A 264 -3.54 -2.55 -0.52
CA LYS A 264 -2.84 -1.32 -0.88
C LYS A 264 -3.89 -0.37 -1.44
N MET A 265 -4.15 0.74 -0.73
CA MET A 265 -5.26 1.65 -1.02
C MET A 265 -5.26 2.17 -2.47
N ALA A 266 -4.06 2.44 -3.02
CA ALA A 266 -3.94 2.93 -4.40
C ALA A 266 -4.27 1.83 -5.43
N ARG A 267 -3.76 0.60 -5.22
CA ARG A 267 -3.99 -0.53 -6.13
C ARG A 267 -5.47 -0.92 -6.22
N VAL A 268 -6.20 -0.86 -5.11
CA VAL A 268 -7.62 -1.28 -5.08
C VAL A 268 -8.60 -0.17 -5.48
N GLY A 269 -8.11 1.07 -5.69
CA GLY A 269 -8.92 2.17 -6.18
C GLY A 269 -9.42 3.18 -5.14
N GLY A 270 -8.82 3.17 -3.93
CA GLY A 270 -9.06 4.19 -2.90
C GLY A 270 -9.48 3.61 -1.54
N LEU A 271 -9.85 4.50 -0.63
CA LEU A 271 -10.21 4.17 0.75
C LEU A 271 -11.58 3.48 0.87
N THR A 272 -12.55 3.83 0.02
CA THR A 272 -13.87 3.17 -0.01
C THR A 272 -13.70 1.70 -0.37
N ALA A 273 -12.98 1.39 -1.46
CA ALA A 273 -12.72 0.01 -1.86
C ALA A 273 -11.92 -0.76 -0.79
N SER A 274 -10.93 -0.12 -0.18
CA SER A 274 -10.13 -0.71 0.90
C SER A 274 -11.00 -1.08 2.12
N ARG A 275 -11.91 -0.20 2.51
CA ARG A 275 -12.86 -0.41 3.60
C ARG A 275 -13.82 -1.55 3.30
N ASP A 276 -14.35 -1.61 2.08
CA ASP A 276 -15.29 -2.64 1.67
C ASP A 276 -14.60 -4.01 1.56
N ILE A 277 -13.37 -4.07 1.07
CA ILE A 277 -12.56 -5.30 1.03
C ILE A 277 -12.30 -5.82 2.44
N GLN A 278 -11.86 -4.96 3.38
CA GLN A 278 -11.59 -5.43 4.75
C GLN A 278 -12.88 -5.90 5.45
N ALA A 279 -14.03 -5.26 5.19
CA ALA A 279 -15.32 -5.69 5.74
C ALA A 279 -15.73 -7.05 5.19
N LEU A 280 -15.65 -7.26 3.88
CA LEU A 280 -15.88 -8.54 3.24
C LEU A 280 -14.95 -9.64 3.80
N CYS A 281 -13.68 -9.37 3.95
CA CYS A 281 -12.70 -10.30 4.52
C CYS A 281 -13.06 -10.64 5.98
N ALA A 282 -13.49 -9.65 6.79
CA ALA A 282 -13.92 -9.86 8.17
C ALA A 282 -15.12 -10.81 8.26
N GLU A 283 -16.13 -10.68 7.39
CA GLU A 283 -17.28 -11.57 7.31
C GLU A 283 -16.89 -13.05 7.05
N HIS A 284 -15.75 -13.27 6.41
CA HIS A 284 -15.23 -14.59 6.06
C HIS A 284 -14.05 -15.05 6.95
N GLY A 285 -13.73 -14.31 8.01
CA GLY A 285 -12.64 -14.64 8.93
C GLY A 285 -11.24 -14.58 8.29
N ILE A 286 -11.07 -13.79 7.22
CA ILE A 286 -9.79 -13.60 6.52
C ILE A 286 -9.15 -12.30 7.03
N PRO A 287 -8.01 -12.37 7.74
CA PRO A 287 -7.31 -11.18 8.20
C PRO A 287 -6.76 -10.36 7.03
N CYS A 288 -6.71 -9.03 7.23
CA CYS A 288 -6.11 -8.09 6.31
C CYS A 288 -4.93 -7.36 6.96
N TRP A 289 -4.10 -6.75 6.10
CA TRP A 289 -3.07 -5.83 6.52
C TRP A 289 -2.81 -4.78 5.43
N ILE A 290 -2.20 -3.66 5.82
CA ILE A 290 -1.86 -2.59 4.88
C ILE A 290 -0.49 -2.88 4.28
N GLY A 291 -0.43 -3.07 2.95
CA GLY A 291 0.81 -3.08 2.20
C GLY A 291 1.23 -1.68 1.75
N GLY A 292 2.52 -1.47 1.58
CA GLY A 292 3.10 -0.22 1.12
C GLY A 292 3.46 -0.23 -0.36
N MET A 293 3.49 0.98 -0.94
CA MET A 293 3.99 1.28 -2.28
C MET A 293 5.14 2.30 -2.22
N LEU A 294 5.87 2.36 -1.10
CA LEU A 294 6.87 3.38 -0.80
C LEU A 294 6.26 4.80 -0.82
N GLU A 295 5.12 4.95 -0.16
CA GLU A 295 4.45 6.24 -0.02
C GLU A 295 5.34 7.25 0.73
N SER A 296 5.16 8.54 0.44
CA SER A 296 5.68 9.61 1.29
C SER A 296 4.95 9.65 2.64
N ALA A 297 5.38 10.54 3.54
CA ALA A 297 4.67 10.74 4.80
C ALA A 297 3.18 11.07 4.63
N ILE A 298 2.77 11.61 3.48
CA ILE A 298 1.35 11.88 3.18
C ILE A 298 0.58 10.57 3.03
N GLY A 299 1.01 9.71 2.11
CA GLY A 299 0.38 8.40 1.90
C GLY A 299 0.58 7.47 3.09
N GLY A 300 1.76 7.49 3.73
CA GLY A 300 2.04 6.73 4.94
C GLY A 300 1.10 7.08 6.09
N ALA A 301 0.80 8.37 6.29
CA ALA A 301 -0.21 8.79 7.27
C ALA A 301 -1.60 8.26 6.91
N ILE A 302 -2.02 8.36 5.64
CA ILE A 302 -3.32 7.85 5.19
C ILE A 302 -3.39 6.32 5.38
N CYS A 303 -2.32 5.59 5.10
CA CYS A 303 -2.21 4.16 5.38
C CYS A 303 -2.38 3.87 6.89
N ALA A 304 -1.77 4.68 7.78
CA ALA A 304 -1.93 4.53 9.23
C ALA A 304 -3.38 4.77 9.66
N GLU A 305 -4.05 5.78 9.09
CA GLU A 305 -5.46 6.03 9.37
C GLU A 305 -6.36 4.86 8.94
N LEU A 306 -6.13 4.31 7.75
CA LEU A 306 -6.87 3.15 7.23
C LEU A 306 -6.61 1.88 8.07
N ALA A 307 -5.37 1.66 8.51
CA ALA A 307 -4.96 0.50 9.31
C ALA A 307 -5.68 0.42 10.68
N THR A 308 -6.38 1.47 11.10
CA THR A 308 -7.15 1.47 12.34
C THR A 308 -8.45 0.67 12.27
N LEU A 309 -8.92 0.31 11.08
CA LEU A 309 -10.13 -0.49 10.91
C LEU A 309 -9.96 -1.89 11.53
N PRO A 310 -11.05 -2.50 12.03
CA PRO A 310 -10.93 -3.68 12.91
C PRO A 310 -10.21 -4.89 12.32
N ASN A 311 -10.42 -5.18 11.05
CA ASN A 311 -9.87 -6.40 10.42
C ASN A 311 -8.43 -6.25 9.90
N PHE A 312 -7.80 -5.08 10.08
CA PHE A 312 -6.35 -4.94 9.91
C PHE A 312 -5.65 -5.44 11.17
N THR A 313 -5.39 -6.74 11.21
CA THR A 313 -4.90 -7.45 12.41
C THR A 313 -3.43 -7.84 12.33
N TYR A 314 -2.80 -7.68 11.17
CA TYR A 314 -1.37 -7.91 10.98
C TYR A 314 -0.63 -6.57 10.81
N PRO A 315 0.60 -6.42 11.35
CA PRO A 315 1.34 -5.15 11.28
C PRO A 315 1.56 -4.69 9.84
N GLY A 316 1.25 -3.43 9.56
CA GLY A 316 1.29 -2.86 8.20
C GLY A 316 2.69 -2.51 7.70
N ASP A 317 2.82 -2.32 6.38
CA ASP A 317 3.98 -1.72 5.73
C ASP A 317 3.82 -0.20 5.75
N ILE A 318 3.93 0.40 6.93
CA ILE A 318 3.89 1.83 7.15
C ILE A 318 5.20 2.21 7.84
N PHE A 319 6.07 2.88 7.12
CA PHE A 319 7.45 3.04 7.56
C PHE A 319 7.71 4.45 8.11
N PRO A 320 8.60 4.59 9.09
CA PRO A 320 9.19 5.89 9.38
C PRO A 320 9.81 6.49 8.12
N SER A 321 9.63 7.78 7.89
CA SER A 321 10.14 8.47 6.68
C SER A 321 11.63 8.21 6.45
N SER A 322 12.42 8.21 7.51
CA SER A 322 13.87 7.94 7.47
C SER A 322 14.25 6.53 7.03
N TYR A 323 13.27 5.61 6.95
CA TYR A 323 13.54 4.25 6.50
C TYR A 323 13.82 4.19 5.00
N PHE A 324 13.06 4.93 4.19
CA PHE A 324 13.20 4.96 2.72
C PHE A 324 13.72 6.28 2.18
N TYR A 325 13.59 7.39 2.91
CA TYR A 325 13.91 8.73 2.44
C TYR A 325 14.98 9.41 3.28
N LYS A 326 15.94 10.09 2.64
CA LYS A 326 16.83 11.04 3.35
C LYS A 326 16.09 12.33 3.71
N ASN A 327 15.19 12.76 2.82
CA ASN A 327 14.27 13.86 3.01
C ASN A 327 12.94 13.41 2.47
N ASP A 328 11.94 13.29 3.31
CA ASP A 328 10.58 12.99 2.87
C ASP A 328 9.90 14.29 2.41
N ILE A 329 9.13 14.21 1.33
CA ILE A 329 8.36 15.35 0.85
C ILE A 329 7.21 15.71 1.79
N GLY A 330 6.61 14.76 2.48
CA GLY A 330 5.53 14.99 3.44
C GLY A 330 6.05 15.51 4.77
N LYS A 331 5.40 16.55 5.31
CA LYS A 331 5.70 17.12 6.63
C LYS A 331 4.43 17.28 7.45
N PRO A 332 4.44 16.94 8.76
CA PRO A 332 5.55 16.30 9.49
C PRO A 332 5.85 14.89 8.98
N GLU A 333 7.10 14.45 9.13
CA GLU A 333 7.53 13.10 8.77
C GLU A 333 6.84 12.04 9.64
N ILE A 334 6.71 10.83 9.10
CA ILE A 334 6.29 9.66 9.87
C ILE A 334 7.46 9.23 10.77
N VAL A 335 7.17 9.07 12.06
CA VAL A 335 8.11 8.57 13.05
C VAL A 335 7.46 7.48 13.88
N LEU A 336 8.26 6.58 14.45
CA LEU A 336 7.74 5.63 15.41
C LEU A 336 7.27 6.37 16.67
N SER A 337 6.06 6.13 17.09
CA SER A 337 5.46 6.69 18.31
C SER A 337 5.60 5.77 19.54
N GLY A 338 6.15 4.57 19.32
CA GLY A 338 6.42 3.52 20.26
C GLY A 338 7.24 2.40 19.61
N ARG A 339 7.41 1.28 20.27
CA ARG A 339 8.12 0.13 19.71
C ARG A 339 7.28 -0.49 18.58
N GLY A 340 7.71 -0.30 17.31
CA GLY A 340 7.01 -0.82 16.14
C GLY A 340 5.59 -0.28 15.96
N GLU A 341 5.32 0.97 16.35
CA GLU A 341 4.02 1.61 16.21
C GLU A 341 4.13 3.00 15.58
N VAL A 342 3.12 3.37 14.81
CA VAL A 342 2.91 4.72 14.24
C VAL A 342 1.61 5.28 14.79
N ALA A 343 1.65 6.56 15.20
CA ALA A 343 0.46 7.27 15.68
C ALA A 343 -0.42 7.73 14.51
N THR A 344 -1.74 7.72 14.73
CA THR A 344 -2.72 8.33 13.82
C THR A 344 -2.85 9.83 14.04
N SER A 345 -3.50 10.52 13.11
CA SER A 345 -3.72 11.96 13.17
C SER A 345 -4.62 12.34 14.37
N ARG A 346 -4.29 13.47 14.98
CA ARG A 346 -5.14 14.13 15.99
C ARG A 346 -5.83 15.39 15.47
N VAL A 347 -5.55 15.75 14.21
CA VAL A 347 -6.17 16.91 13.56
C VAL A 347 -7.19 16.45 12.52
N PRO A 348 -8.15 17.31 12.12
CA PRO A 348 -9.08 16.98 11.06
C PRO A 348 -8.38 16.63 9.74
N GLY A 349 -8.81 15.53 9.09
CA GLY A 349 -8.11 14.93 7.96
C GLY A 349 -6.84 14.24 8.42
N ILE A 350 -5.70 14.65 7.87
CA ILE A 350 -4.34 14.28 8.25
C ILE A 350 -3.50 15.51 8.53
N ALA A 351 -2.38 15.35 9.24
CA ALA A 351 -1.47 16.45 9.55
C ALA A 351 -0.44 16.74 8.43
N GLN A 352 -0.21 15.78 7.54
CA GLN A 352 0.84 15.82 6.55
C GLN A 352 0.45 16.66 5.32
N GLU A 353 1.36 17.55 4.95
CA GLU A 353 1.29 18.32 3.70
C GLU A 353 2.68 18.28 3.03
N PRO A 354 2.78 18.49 1.69
CA PRO A 354 4.07 18.51 1.05
C PRO A 354 4.88 19.75 1.46
N ASP A 355 6.18 19.57 1.68
CA ASP A 355 7.14 20.66 1.75
C ASP A 355 7.16 21.40 0.41
N ALA A 356 6.97 22.72 0.44
CA ALA A 356 6.80 23.53 -0.77
C ALA A 356 8.04 23.56 -1.67
N ASP A 357 9.23 23.59 -1.06
CA ASP A 357 10.50 23.64 -1.80
C ASP A 357 10.81 22.29 -2.44
N LEU A 358 10.60 21.18 -1.70
CA LEU A 358 10.75 19.83 -2.22
C LEU A 358 9.70 19.52 -3.29
N LEU A 359 8.47 19.95 -3.11
CA LEU A 359 7.43 19.79 -4.13
C LEU A 359 7.83 20.48 -5.42
N LYS A 360 8.31 21.72 -5.37
CA LYS A 360 8.81 22.45 -6.53
C LYS A 360 10.01 21.77 -7.17
N GLN A 361 10.93 21.27 -6.36
CA GLN A 361 12.17 20.63 -6.82
C GLN A 361 11.92 19.29 -7.51
N TRP A 362 10.99 18.47 -6.99
CA TRP A 362 10.79 17.08 -7.41
C TRP A 362 9.58 16.86 -8.30
N THR A 363 8.80 17.90 -8.59
CA THR A 363 7.71 17.82 -9.56
C THR A 363 8.24 17.62 -10.97
N VAL A 364 7.80 16.54 -11.61
CA VAL A 364 8.08 16.21 -13.01
C VAL A 364 7.08 16.91 -13.92
N GLU A 365 5.79 16.79 -13.61
CA GLU A 365 4.68 17.45 -14.31
C GLU A 365 3.62 17.92 -13.29
N HIS A 366 2.91 18.97 -13.65
CA HIS A 366 1.83 19.55 -12.87
C HIS A 366 0.65 19.93 -13.77
N ALA A 367 -0.56 19.65 -13.30
CA ALA A 367 -1.80 20.10 -13.92
C ALA A 367 -2.68 20.77 -12.88
N SER A 368 -3.30 21.90 -13.26
CA SER A 368 -4.13 22.71 -12.37
C SER A 368 -5.48 23.01 -13.01
N PHE A 369 -6.54 22.86 -12.23
CA PHE A 369 -7.92 23.10 -12.63
C PHE A 369 -8.60 24.02 -11.62
N ARG A 370 -9.36 24.97 -12.09
CA ARG A 370 -10.09 25.94 -11.30
C ARG A 370 -11.49 26.15 -11.88
N VAL A 371 -12.46 26.50 -11.05
CA VAL A 371 -13.80 26.92 -11.47
C VAL A 371 -13.81 28.39 -11.83
#